data_96c92d5d88bf30490799de7e3207b1e5
#
_entry.id   96c92d5d88bf30490799de7e3207b1e5
#
_cell.length_a   1.000
_cell.length_b   1.000
_cell.length_c   1.000
_cell.angle_alpha   90.00
_cell.angle_beta   90.00
_cell.angle_gamma   90.00
#
_symmetry.space_group_name_H-M   'P 1'
#
loop_
_entity.id
_entity.type
_entity.pdbx_description
1 polymer ?
#
loop_
_entity_poly.entity_id
_entity_poly.type
_entity_poly.pdbx_seq_one_letter_code
_entity_poly.pdbx_strand_id
1 'polypeptide(L)'
;MEAIGKKRWIIPDCELPREGEGELKGHESVIVVNDSDEVAHIKVKLFFTDKPCYENIEWTVEPQRVRCFRMNNPDDMSGYVVEKELQYAMKLESSTEIVVQYGRLDNRQVNLAYYTTLGY
;
A
#
# COMPACT_ATOMS: atom_id res chain seq x y z
N MET A 1 13.21 -24.09 4.82
CA MET A 1 11.78 -23.88 4.46
C MET A 1 11.69 -22.63 3.63
N GLU A 2 10.97 -22.67 2.52
CA GLU A 2 10.77 -21.49 1.68
C GLU A 2 9.76 -20.54 2.31
N ALA A 3 10.04 -19.25 2.20
CA ALA A 3 9.10 -18.22 2.63
C ALA A 3 7.86 -18.20 1.73
N ILE A 4 6.72 -17.89 2.31
CA ILE A 4 5.47 -17.75 1.58
C ILE A 4 5.45 -16.38 0.88
N GLY A 5 4.96 -16.35 -0.35
CA GLY A 5 4.79 -15.13 -1.10
C GLY A 5 5.64 -15.07 -2.35
N LYS A 6 5.83 -13.85 -2.83
CA LYS A 6 6.65 -13.54 -4.00
C LYS A 6 7.30 -12.18 -3.86
N LYS A 7 8.25 -11.89 -4.74
CA LYS A 7 9.04 -10.66 -4.64
C LYS A 7 8.41 -9.45 -5.33
N ARG A 8 7.52 -9.68 -6.29
CA ARG A 8 6.92 -8.59 -7.06
C ARG A 8 5.39 -8.67 -6.99
N TRP A 9 4.77 -7.52 -6.75
CA TRP A 9 3.32 -7.38 -6.60
C TRP A 9 2.83 -6.16 -7.35
N ILE A 10 1.62 -6.26 -7.91
CA ILE A 10 0.90 -5.13 -8.49
C ILE A 10 -0.48 -5.03 -7.84
N ILE A 11 -0.85 -3.82 -7.46
CA ILE A 11 -2.19 -3.47 -7.01
C ILE A 11 -2.74 -2.49 -8.06
N PRO A 12 -3.63 -2.95 -8.94
CA PRO A 12 -4.01 -2.14 -10.11
C PRO A 12 -5.01 -1.04 -9.83
N ASP A 13 -5.80 -1.16 -8.77
CA ASP A 13 -6.88 -0.21 -8.49
C ASP A 13 -6.70 0.41 -7.12
N CYS A 14 -6.05 1.56 -7.09
CA CYS A 14 -5.85 2.36 -5.89
C CYS A 14 -6.48 3.73 -6.07
N GLU A 15 -7.03 4.24 -4.98
CA GLU A 15 -7.54 5.61 -4.92
C GLU A 15 -7.60 6.00 -3.45
N LEU A 16 -6.87 7.05 -3.08
CA LEU A 16 -6.95 7.57 -1.72
C LEU A 16 -8.23 8.39 -1.58
N PRO A 17 -9.23 7.92 -0.82
CA PRO A 17 -10.45 8.69 -0.64
C PRO A 17 -10.18 9.93 0.23
N ARG A 18 -10.98 10.96 0.07
CA ARG A 18 -10.97 12.06 1.03
C ARG A 18 -11.41 11.55 2.40
N GLU A 19 -11.05 12.31 3.44
CA GLU A 19 -11.26 11.83 4.81
C GLU A 19 -12.72 11.58 5.17
N GLY A 20 -13.64 12.34 4.58
CA GLY A 20 -15.06 12.23 4.90
C GLY A 20 -15.40 12.83 6.26
N GLU A 21 -16.64 12.64 6.69
CA GLU A 21 -17.15 13.13 7.97
C GLU A 21 -17.18 11.99 8.99
N GLY A 22 -17.10 12.34 10.28
CA GLY A 22 -17.15 11.40 11.37
C GLY A 22 -15.79 11.12 11.98
N GLU A 23 -15.76 10.22 12.96
CA GLU A 23 -14.55 9.91 13.70
C GLU A 23 -13.57 9.05 12.89
N LEU A 24 -14.09 8.09 12.13
CA LEU A 24 -13.27 7.24 11.27
C LEU A 24 -13.03 7.95 9.95
N LYS A 25 -11.78 8.24 9.64
CA LYS A 25 -11.40 8.93 8.41
C LYS A 25 -11.12 7.95 7.29
N GLY A 26 -11.58 8.27 6.08
CA GLY A 26 -11.30 7.48 4.90
C GLY A 26 -9.79 7.39 4.66
N HIS A 27 -9.33 6.21 4.24
CA HIS A 27 -7.92 5.99 4.00
C HIS A 27 -7.69 4.72 3.18
N GLU A 28 -6.46 4.58 2.72
CA GLU A 28 -5.96 3.34 2.12
C GLU A 28 -4.81 2.80 2.96
N SER A 29 -4.65 1.49 2.95
CA SER A 29 -3.50 0.85 3.58
C SER A 29 -3.02 -0.33 2.75
N VAL A 30 -1.72 -0.58 2.83
CA VAL A 30 -1.09 -1.78 2.29
C VAL A 30 -0.46 -2.51 3.46
N ILE A 31 -0.82 -3.78 3.61
CA ILE A 31 -0.32 -4.62 4.69
C ILE A 31 0.65 -5.63 4.09
N VAL A 32 1.83 -5.70 4.66
CA VAL A 32 2.90 -6.57 4.17
C VAL A 32 3.34 -7.51 5.28
N VAL A 33 3.34 -8.81 4.99
CA VAL A 33 3.92 -9.82 5.86
C VAL A 33 5.23 -10.30 5.25
N ASN A 34 6.28 -10.30 6.04
CA ASN A 34 7.58 -10.88 5.69
C ASN A 34 7.74 -12.21 6.43
N ASP A 35 7.53 -13.31 5.71
CA ASP A 35 7.65 -14.66 6.26
C ASP A 35 9.09 -15.20 6.17
N SER A 36 10.02 -14.39 5.68
CA SER A 36 11.42 -14.83 5.53
C SER A 36 12.24 -14.53 6.77
N ASP A 37 13.47 -15.02 6.78
CA ASP A 37 14.46 -14.77 7.84
C ASP A 37 15.31 -13.53 7.56
N GLU A 38 15.05 -12.82 6.47
CA GLU A 38 15.80 -11.65 6.06
C GLU A 38 14.93 -10.40 6.09
N VAL A 39 15.53 -9.22 6.27
CA VAL A 39 14.81 -7.97 6.15
C VAL A 39 14.32 -7.82 4.72
N ALA A 40 13.05 -7.50 4.55
CA ALA A 40 12.50 -7.18 3.24
C ALA A 40 12.71 -5.69 2.96
N HIS A 41 13.46 -5.40 1.89
CA HIS A 41 13.64 -4.05 1.37
C HIS A 41 12.74 -3.92 0.16
N ILE A 42 11.77 -3.03 0.22
CA ILE A 42 10.70 -2.93 -0.76
C ILE A 42 10.77 -1.58 -1.46
N LYS A 43 10.82 -1.62 -2.78
CA LYS A 43 10.70 -0.42 -3.63
C LYS A 43 9.28 -0.32 -4.11
N VAL A 44 8.67 0.85 -3.90
CA VAL A 44 7.28 1.10 -4.26
C VAL A 44 7.24 2.09 -5.40
N LYS A 45 6.51 1.73 -6.47
CA LYS A 45 6.32 2.57 -7.64
C LYS A 45 4.84 2.85 -7.81
N LEU A 46 4.51 4.11 -8.04
CA LEU A 46 3.14 4.54 -8.30
C LEU A 46 2.98 4.82 -9.79
N PHE A 47 1.92 4.27 -10.38
CA PHE A 47 1.54 4.52 -11.77
C PHE A 47 0.33 5.46 -11.78
N PHE A 48 0.32 6.40 -12.72
CA PHE A 48 -0.77 7.37 -12.85
C PHE A 48 -1.37 7.31 -14.24
N THR A 49 -2.56 7.87 -14.40
CA THR A 49 -3.26 7.88 -15.67
C THR A 49 -2.62 8.83 -16.69
N ASP A 50 -2.18 9.99 -16.22
CA ASP A 50 -1.85 11.13 -17.09
C ASP A 50 -0.52 11.81 -16.76
N LYS A 51 0.32 11.18 -15.97
CA LYS A 51 1.64 11.71 -15.62
C LYS A 51 2.63 10.57 -15.39
N PRO A 52 3.95 10.87 -15.41
CA PRO A 52 4.96 9.84 -15.20
C PRO A 52 4.88 9.19 -13.84
N CYS A 53 5.40 7.96 -13.75
CA CYS A 53 5.46 7.19 -12.52
C CYS A 53 6.31 7.91 -11.46
N TYR A 54 5.99 7.64 -10.20
CA TYR A 54 6.81 8.06 -9.07
C TYR A 54 7.45 6.83 -8.44
N GLU A 55 8.79 6.82 -8.30
CA GLU A 55 9.53 5.62 -7.92
C GLU A 55 10.35 5.76 -6.63
N ASN A 56 10.23 6.85 -5.88
CA ASN A 56 11.10 7.13 -4.74
C ASN A 56 10.49 6.81 -3.39
N ILE A 57 9.70 5.74 -3.30
CA ILE A 57 9.11 5.27 -2.06
C ILE A 57 9.78 3.95 -1.68
N GLU A 58 10.26 3.86 -0.44
CA GLU A 58 10.91 2.66 0.07
C GLU A 58 10.32 2.26 1.41
N TRP A 59 10.09 0.94 1.57
CA TRP A 59 9.62 0.34 2.81
C TRP A 59 10.59 -0.73 3.26
N THR A 60 10.60 -1.00 4.57
CA THR A 60 11.30 -2.15 5.14
C THR A 60 10.36 -2.90 6.08
N VAL A 61 10.46 -4.23 6.06
CA VAL A 61 9.75 -5.09 7.00
C VAL A 61 10.76 -6.07 7.56
N GLU A 62 10.90 -6.06 8.88
CA GLU A 62 11.82 -6.96 9.56
C GLU A 62 11.43 -8.43 9.36
N PRO A 63 12.37 -9.37 9.56
CA PRO A 63 12.05 -10.80 9.44
C PRO A 63 10.91 -11.22 10.37
N GLN A 64 10.01 -12.05 9.86
CA GLN A 64 8.90 -12.61 10.64
C GLN A 64 8.03 -11.52 11.28
N ARG A 65 7.75 -10.46 10.53
CA ARG A 65 6.95 -9.32 11.00
C ARG A 65 5.90 -8.93 9.96
N VAL A 66 4.91 -8.23 10.44
CA VAL A 66 3.88 -7.59 9.62
C VAL A 66 3.96 -6.07 9.82
N ARG A 67 3.74 -5.32 8.75
CA ARG A 67 3.60 -3.86 8.84
C ARG A 67 2.42 -3.40 8.00
N CYS A 68 1.75 -2.36 8.49
CA CYS A 68 0.70 -1.66 7.76
C CYS A 68 1.24 -0.28 7.36
N PHE A 69 1.19 0.00 6.07
CA PHE A 69 1.59 1.30 5.52
C PHE A 69 0.34 2.06 5.09
N ARG A 70 0.24 3.31 5.50
CA ARG A 70 -0.91 4.16 5.22
C ARG A 70 -0.58 5.13 4.09
N MET A 71 -1.38 5.10 3.03
CA MET A 71 -1.13 5.96 1.86
C MET A 71 -1.38 7.43 2.16
N ASN A 72 -2.16 7.73 3.20
CA ASN A 72 -2.43 9.10 3.65
C ASN A 72 -1.41 9.60 4.68
N ASN A 73 -0.39 8.83 4.98
CA ASN A 73 0.67 9.22 5.92
C ASN A 73 1.97 9.43 5.14
N PRO A 74 2.45 10.68 4.96
CA PRO A 74 3.70 10.92 4.23
C PRO A 74 4.91 10.22 4.82
N ASP A 75 4.93 9.97 6.13
CA ASP A 75 6.04 9.23 6.76
C ASP A 75 6.11 7.79 6.23
N ASP A 76 4.98 7.18 5.93
CA ASP A 76 4.94 5.85 5.32
C ASP A 76 5.24 5.89 3.81
N MET A 77 5.18 7.06 3.20
CA MET A 77 5.34 7.21 1.76
C MET A 77 6.64 7.92 1.38
N SER A 78 7.66 7.84 2.23
CA SER A 78 8.97 8.46 2.01
C SER A 78 8.86 9.96 1.70
N GLY A 79 7.90 10.62 2.33
CA GLY A 79 7.64 12.05 2.17
C GLY A 79 6.70 12.40 1.02
N TYR A 80 6.30 11.42 0.21
CA TYR A 80 5.38 11.67 -0.90
C TYR A 80 3.96 11.85 -0.38
N VAL A 81 3.25 12.87 -0.90
CA VAL A 81 1.85 13.11 -0.57
C VAL A 81 0.98 12.61 -1.71
N VAL A 82 0.21 11.54 -1.44
CA VAL A 82 -0.71 10.97 -2.42
C VAL A 82 -1.90 11.89 -2.60
N GLU A 83 -2.20 12.23 -3.86
CA GLU A 83 -3.34 13.08 -4.17
C GLU A 83 -4.64 12.31 -3.96
N LYS A 84 -5.58 12.91 -3.23
CA LYS A 84 -6.86 12.29 -2.94
C LYS A 84 -7.77 12.26 -4.17
N GLU A 85 -8.57 11.21 -4.26
CA GLU A 85 -9.57 11.01 -5.32
C GLU A 85 -8.94 10.93 -6.73
N LEU A 86 -7.67 10.55 -6.80
CA LEU A 86 -6.97 10.31 -8.05
C LEU A 86 -6.67 8.83 -8.18
N GLN A 87 -7.08 8.22 -9.28
CA GLN A 87 -6.77 6.81 -9.52
C GLN A 87 -5.29 6.61 -9.77
N TYR A 88 -4.72 5.58 -9.16
CA TYR A 88 -3.35 5.17 -9.40
C TYR A 88 -3.23 3.66 -9.23
N ALA A 89 -2.08 3.14 -9.57
CA ALA A 89 -1.73 1.75 -9.31
C ALA A 89 -0.40 1.70 -8.59
N MET A 90 -0.10 0.57 -7.97
CA MET A 90 1.10 0.44 -7.16
C MET A 90 1.81 -0.85 -7.52
N LYS A 91 3.14 -0.77 -7.64
CA LYS A 91 4.00 -1.93 -7.78
C LYS A 91 4.96 -1.99 -6.61
N LEU A 92 5.11 -3.18 -6.02
CA LEU A 92 6.08 -3.45 -4.98
C LEU A 92 7.12 -4.43 -5.51
N GLU A 93 8.40 -4.10 -5.33
CA GLU A 93 9.50 -5.02 -5.59
C GLU A 93 10.29 -5.20 -4.30
N SER A 94 10.33 -6.42 -3.82
CA SER A 94 10.96 -6.76 -2.55
C SER A 94 12.23 -7.57 -2.76
N SER A 95 13.19 -7.40 -1.87
CA SER A 95 14.43 -8.19 -1.86
C SER A 95 14.20 -9.65 -1.47
N THR A 96 13.10 -9.93 -0.77
CA THR A 96 12.70 -11.29 -0.39
C THR A 96 11.20 -11.47 -0.60
N GLU A 97 10.73 -12.71 -0.52
CA GLU A 97 9.31 -13.02 -0.69
C GLU A 97 8.48 -12.34 0.40
N ILE A 98 7.37 -11.77 0.01
CA ILE A 98 6.40 -11.11 0.90
C ILE A 98 4.99 -11.44 0.46
N VAL A 99 4.02 -11.25 1.35
CA VAL A 99 2.59 -11.31 1.02
C VAL A 99 1.99 -9.93 1.24
N VAL A 100 1.21 -9.48 0.27
CA VAL A 100 0.70 -8.11 0.22
C VAL A 100 -0.82 -8.11 0.14
N GLN A 101 -1.46 -7.33 1.00
CA GLN A 101 -2.89 -7.08 0.99
C GLN A 101 -3.15 -5.59 0.93
N TYR A 102 -4.17 -5.19 0.16
CA TYR A 102 -4.61 -3.80 0.04
C TYR A 102 -5.98 -3.64 0.69
N GLY A 103 -6.18 -2.52 1.39
CA GLY A 103 -7.46 -2.20 1.99
C GLY A 103 -7.80 -0.73 1.81
N ARG A 104 -9.10 -0.45 1.70
CA ARG A 104 -9.62 0.92 1.59
C ARG A 104 -10.83 1.08 2.48
N LEU A 105 -10.82 2.12 3.31
CA LEU A 105 -12.00 2.56 4.07
C LEU A 105 -12.50 3.84 3.43
N ASP A 106 -13.73 3.78 2.90
CA ASP A 106 -14.36 4.91 2.25
C ASP A 106 -15.56 5.35 3.08
N ASN A 107 -15.55 6.58 3.54
CA ASN A 107 -16.64 7.16 4.32
C ASN A 107 -17.10 8.51 3.75
N ARG A 108 -16.95 8.68 2.43
CA ARG A 108 -17.43 9.87 1.73
C ARG A 108 -18.95 10.00 1.79
N GLN A 109 -19.63 8.92 2.13
CA GLN A 109 -21.07 8.87 2.37
C GLN A 109 -21.34 8.67 3.85
N VAL A 110 -22.61 8.77 4.25
CA VAL A 110 -23.02 8.53 5.64
C VAL A 110 -22.66 7.12 6.09
N ASN A 111 -22.81 6.15 5.20
CA ASN A 111 -22.45 4.76 5.47
C ASN A 111 -20.98 4.51 5.12
N LEU A 112 -20.31 3.74 5.97
CA LEU A 112 -18.91 3.33 5.72
C LEU A 112 -18.89 2.21 4.70
N ALA A 113 -17.89 2.24 3.83
CA ALA A 113 -17.56 1.14 2.92
C ALA A 113 -16.12 0.72 3.16
N TYR A 114 -15.90 -0.58 3.31
CA TYR A 114 -14.56 -1.14 3.52
C TYR A 114 -14.40 -2.37 2.65
N TYR A 115 -13.25 -2.48 1.98
CA TYR A 115 -12.93 -3.69 1.27
C TYR A 115 -11.42 -3.93 1.25
N THR A 116 -11.05 -5.18 1.03
CA THR A 116 -9.66 -5.60 0.90
C THR A 116 -9.51 -6.48 -0.32
N THR A 117 -8.29 -6.53 -0.84
CA THR A 117 -7.93 -7.44 -1.92
C THR A 117 -6.45 -7.77 -1.83
N LEU A 118 -6.08 -8.91 -2.40
CA LEU A 118 -4.67 -9.25 -2.54
C LEU A 118 -4.11 -8.58 -3.79
N GLY A 119 -2.82 -8.24 -3.74
CA GLY A 119 -2.10 -7.84 -4.93
C GLY A 119 -1.78 -9.02 -5.84
N TYR A 120 -1.27 -8.73 -7.00
CA TYR A 120 -0.82 -9.72 -7.99
C TYR A 120 0.67 -9.71 -8.15
#